data_b4de44e578f9d5f7f9e9851075c0375e
#
_entry.id   b4de44e578f9d5f7f9e9851075c0375e
#
_cell.length_a   1.000
_cell.length_b   1.000
_cell.length_c   1.000
_cell.angle_alpha   90.00
_cell.angle_beta   90.00
_cell.angle_gamma   90.00
#
_symmetry.space_group_name_H-M   'P 1'
#
loop_
_entity.id
_entity.type
_entity.pdbx_description
1 polymer ?
#
loop_
_entity_poly.entity_id
_entity_poly.type
_entity_poly.pdbx_seq_one_letter_code
_entity_poly.pdbx_strand_id
1 'polypeptide(L)'
;MRIFKIPLILKNQQFLILWGNQLFMQVGFNLCNYTVLLILADRTHSPFVQAQFFAALTLPAFIFGLIAGPIVDMVSRKSLMLVVDFILGILFLMYAFAGSSLFILIIIAFLSSSAARFLIPSQAATIPLIVGKGILSQANALFLFTLMGSVVLGYIIASPIIELFGGLGTGGERAPFLLSSAFVIIGFVLLAGLKKIKAVMPEVPKGTIFKKTFHLFWQTVGEVTSNQKVSLPILLLIFVELNIGILSVVFLEYVRRYLRLPLTAVSMVLMMPLIFGLISGVAMLSKIQGRFGYRRSIYMAVLGIGLLFFVLGVLPVLGRWDLGIVLIRFFSVIAAFVTGILVVIIAVQGRTILQMNSDIKMQGRIFSFLDVMIAIVTPVPVLLIALTADRISLPGTFVFMGIGTITVVIIGGKMFFGRVIGKPTN
;
A
#
# COMPACT_ATOMS: atom_id res chain seq x y z
N MET A 1 32.42 17.23 18.66
CA MET A 1 31.57 17.54 17.49
C MET A 1 31.80 16.43 16.43
N ARG A 2 30.97 15.36 16.41
CA ARG A 2 31.07 14.35 15.35
C ARG A 2 30.40 14.95 14.09
N ILE A 3 31.24 15.40 13.15
CA ILE A 3 30.81 15.82 11.81
C ILE A 3 29.93 14.69 11.24
N PHE A 4 28.69 14.98 10.92
CA PHE A 4 27.77 14.05 10.24
C PHE A 4 28.44 13.57 8.95
N LYS A 5 29.04 12.37 8.98
CA LYS A 5 29.56 11.75 7.76
C LYS A 5 28.35 11.44 6.88
N ILE A 6 28.23 12.15 5.76
CA ILE A 6 27.21 11.85 4.75
C ILE A 6 27.29 10.35 4.43
N PRO A 7 26.18 9.61 4.57
CA PRO A 7 26.17 8.18 4.27
C PRO A 7 26.74 7.91 2.88
N LEU A 8 27.58 6.89 2.75
CA LEU A 8 28.26 6.52 1.49
C LEU A 8 27.27 6.35 0.32
N ILE A 9 26.04 5.93 0.60
CA ILE A 9 24.99 5.75 -0.38
C ILE A 9 24.61 7.08 -1.07
N LEU A 10 24.63 8.21 -0.35
CA LEU A 10 24.30 9.54 -0.89
C LEU A 10 25.45 10.12 -1.75
N LYS A 11 26.59 9.45 -1.83
CA LYS A 11 27.69 9.78 -2.75
C LYS A 11 27.60 9.04 -4.09
N ASN A 12 26.73 8.02 -4.19
CA ASN A 12 26.56 7.25 -5.41
C ASN A 12 25.58 7.95 -6.35
N GLN A 13 26.10 8.66 -7.34
CA GLN A 13 25.29 9.44 -8.30
C GLN A 13 24.27 8.57 -9.06
N GLN A 14 24.62 7.34 -9.45
CA GLN A 14 23.69 6.45 -10.17
C GLN A 14 22.54 6.02 -9.26
N PHE A 15 22.81 5.78 -7.98
CA PHE A 15 21.76 5.49 -7.00
C PHE A 15 20.85 6.71 -6.76
N LEU A 16 21.42 7.91 -6.65
CA LEU A 16 20.63 9.13 -6.46
C LEU A 16 19.70 9.40 -7.65
N ILE A 17 20.15 9.14 -8.86
CA ILE A 17 19.31 9.23 -10.08
C ILE A 17 18.13 8.25 -9.99
N LEU A 18 18.40 6.98 -9.69
CA LEU A 18 17.37 5.95 -9.59
C LEU A 18 16.41 6.23 -8.42
N TRP A 19 16.96 6.63 -7.28
CA TRP A 19 16.17 6.95 -6.08
C TRP A 19 15.32 8.22 -6.26
N GLY A 20 15.86 9.26 -6.93
CA GLY A 20 15.11 10.45 -7.29
C GLY A 20 13.95 10.15 -8.24
N ASN A 21 14.18 9.33 -9.26
CA ASN A 21 13.12 8.84 -10.15
C ASN A 21 12.02 8.14 -9.35
N GLN A 22 12.38 7.21 -8.46
CA GLN A 22 11.42 6.51 -7.61
C GLN A 22 10.61 7.48 -6.74
N LEU A 23 11.28 8.45 -6.09
CA LEU A 23 10.63 9.41 -5.21
C LEU A 23 9.55 10.21 -5.95
N PHE A 24 9.91 10.84 -7.07
CA PHE A 24 8.99 11.66 -7.84
C PHE A 24 7.84 10.82 -8.42
N MET A 25 8.15 9.66 -8.97
CA MET A 25 7.13 8.78 -9.53
C MET A 25 6.15 8.28 -8.47
N GLN A 26 6.64 7.80 -7.32
CA GLN A 26 5.79 7.25 -6.28
C GLN A 26 4.92 8.34 -5.61
N VAL A 27 5.47 9.53 -5.36
CA VAL A 27 4.67 10.64 -4.83
C VAL A 27 3.59 11.05 -5.84
N GLY A 28 3.94 11.19 -7.13
CA GLY A 28 2.97 11.50 -8.18
C GLY A 28 1.86 10.45 -8.30
N PHE A 29 2.24 9.15 -8.28
CA PHE A 29 1.29 8.04 -8.35
C PHE A 29 0.30 8.05 -7.17
N ASN A 30 0.79 8.23 -5.94
CA ASN A 30 -0.06 8.28 -4.76
C ASN A 30 -0.92 9.56 -4.70
N LEU A 31 -0.38 10.69 -5.15
CA LEU A 31 -1.11 11.95 -5.28
C LEU A 31 -2.29 11.81 -6.27
N CYS A 32 -2.07 11.22 -7.45
CA CYS A 32 -3.14 10.90 -8.39
C CYS A 32 -4.20 9.99 -7.79
N ASN A 33 -3.80 8.86 -7.20
CA ASN A 33 -4.73 7.87 -6.68
C ASN A 33 -5.61 8.45 -5.57
N TYR A 34 -5.03 9.24 -4.66
CA TYR A 34 -5.82 9.85 -3.60
C TYR A 34 -6.75 10.96 -4.14
N THR A 35 -6.29 11.74 -5.12
CA THR A 35 -7.13 12.75 -5.78
C THR A 35 -8.34 12.10 -6.46
N VAL A 36 -8.15 10.99 -7.19
CA VAL A 36 -9.26 10.24 -7.79
C VAL A 36 -10.21 9.73 -6.70
N LEU A 37 -9.69 9.20 -5.61
CA LEU A 37 -10.51 8.72 -4.51
C LEU A 37 -11.38 9.84 -3.90
N LEU A 38 -10.82 11.05 -3.73
CA LEU A 38 -11.57 12.22 -3.27
C LEU A 38 -12.68 12.62 -4.26
N ILE A 39 -12.37 12.65 -5.56
CA ILE A 39 -13.34 12.96 -6.62
C ILE A 39 -14.48 11.95 -6.63
N LEU A 40 -14.17 10.65 -6.55
CA LEU A 40 -15.18 9.60 -6.52
C LEU A 40 -16.08 9.72 -5.28
N ALA A 41 -15.50 9.98 -4.11
CA ALA A 41 -16.24 10.16 -2.87
C ALA A 41 -17.16 11.39 -2.91
N ASP A 42 -16.68 12.50 -3.49
CA ASP A 42 -17.44 13.74 -3.62
C ASP A 42 -18.62 13.60 -4.59
N ARG A 43 -18.37 13.01 -5.76
CA ARG A 43 -19.36 12.97 -6.86
C ARG A 43 -20.40 11.87 -6.71
N THR A 44 -20.02 10.71 -6.16
CA THR A 44 -20.93 9.54 -6.18
C THR A 44 -21.55 9.24 -4.84
N HIS A 45 -20.89 9.62 -3.75
CA HIS A 45 -21.28 9.23 -2.41
C HIS A 45 -21.49 7.69 -2.25
N SER A 46 -20.89 6.92 -3.15
CA SER A 46 -21.08 5.47 -3.26
C SER A 46 -19.80 4.71 -2.90
N PRO A 47 -19.80 3.95 -1.81
CA PRO A 47 -18.70 3.01 -1.50
C PRO A 47 -18.44 2.01 -2.62
N PHE A 48 -19.46 1.64 -3.40
CA PHE A 48 -19.32 0.71 -4.51
C PHE A 48 -18.43 1.25 -5.64
N VAL A 49 -18.57 2.53 -6.00
CA VAL A 49 -17.70 3.16 -7.01
C VAL A 49 -16.26 3.26 -6.51
N GLN A 50 -16.07 3.56 -5.23
CA GLN A 50 -14.75 3.54 -4.61
C GLN A 50 -14.12 2.13 -4.62
N ALA A 51 -14.94 1.08 -4.40
CA ALA A 51 -14.51 -0.31 -4.50
C ALA A 51 -14.12 -0.72 -5.93
N GLN A 52 -14.82 -0.23 -6.95
CA GLN A 52 -14.42 -0.44 -8.35
C GLN A 52 -13.06 0.21 -8.65
N PHE A 53 -12.82 1.41 -8.14
CA PHE A 53 -11.51 2.05 -8.23
C PHE A 53 -10.41 1.25 -7.51
N PHE A 54 -10.68 0.79 -6.29
CA PHE A 54 -9.76 -0.08 -5.54
C PHE A 54 -9.46 -1.37 -6.32
N ALA A 55 -10.47 -1.99 -6.93
CA ALA A 55 -10.28 -3.16 -7.79
C ALA A 55 -9.41 -2.82 -9.01
N ALA A 56 -9.62 -1.67 -9.65
CA ALA A 56 -8.80 -1.21 -10.76
C ALA A 56 -7.31 -1.01 -10.39
N LEU A 57 -7.03 -0.64 -9.16
CA LEU A 57 -5.64 -0.53 -8.66
C LEU A 57 -5.01 -1.88 -8.33
N THR A 58 -5.80 -2.87 -7.89
CA THR A 58 -5.29 -4.15 -7.37
C THR A 58 -5.27 -5.26 -8.42
N LEU A 59 -6.28 -5.36 -9.27
CA LEU A 59 -6.38 -6.39 -10.32
C LEU A 59 -5.15 -6.49 -11.25
N PRO A 60 -4.48 -5.39 -11.63
CA PRO A 60 -3.25 -5.49 -12.42
C PRO A 60 -2.14 -6.31 -11.76
N ALA A 61 -2.10 -6.41 -10.42
CA ALA A 61 -1.12 -7.26 -9.74
C ALA A 61 -1.37 -8.75 -10.01
N PHE A 62 -2.63 -9.16 -10.13
CA PHE A 62 -2.99 -10.52 -10.54
C PHE A 62 -2.60 -10.79 -12.00
N ILE A 63 -2.95 -9.87 -12.91
CA ILE A 63 -2.74 -10.06 -14.36
C ILE A 63 -1.24 -10.01 -14.70
N PHE A 64 -0.52 -9.02 -14.19
CA PHE A 64 0.86 -8.70 -14.57
C PHE A 64 1.91 -9.12 -13.53
N GLY A 65 1.53 -9.37 -12.28
CA GLY A 65 2.47 -9.66 -11.19
C GLY A 65 3.34 -10.89 -11.46
N LEU A 66 2.79 -11.93 -12.07
CA LEU A 66 3.53 -13.15 -12.42
C LEU A 66 4.47 -12.96 -13.62
N ILE A 67 4.14 -12.07 -14.55
CA ILE A 67 4.89 -11.90 -15.81
C ILE A 67 5.85 -10.73 -15.79
N ALA A 68 5.67 -9.78 -14.88
CA ALA A 68 6.51 -8.58 -14.79
C ALA A 68 7.98 -8.91 -14.55
N GLY A 69 8.28 -9.82 -13.61
CA GLY A 69 9.65 -10.24 -13.32
C GLY A 69 10.40 -10.79 -14.54
N PRO A 70 9.90 -11.83 -15.21
CA PRO A 70 10.49 -12.35 -16.44
C PRO A 70 10.68 -11.29 -17.54
N ILE A 71 9.71 -10.40 -17.75
CA ILE A 71 9.82 -9.32 -18.74
C ILE A 71 10.98 -8.36 -18.38
N VAL A 72 11.09 -7.98 -17.10
CA VAL A 72 12.18 -7.12 -16.61
C VAL A 72 13.57 -7.72 -16.86
N ASP A 73 13.70 -9.05 -16.80
CA ASP A 73 14.97 -9.73 -17.04
C ASP A 73 15.32 -9.83 -18.54
N MET A 74 14.31 -9.80 -19.42
CA MET A 74 14.48 -9.92 -20.88
C MET A 74 14.79 -8.61 -21.58
N VAL A 75 14.46 -7.45 -20.97
CA VAL A 75 14.62 -6.15 -21.61
C VAL A 75 15.63 -5.27 -20.87
N SER A 76 16.12 -4.23 -21.53
CA SER A 76 16.92 -3.21 -20.86
C SER A 76 16.09 -2.54 -19.76
N ARG A 77 16.50 -2.73 -18.51
CA ARG A 77 15.78 -2.18 -17.34
C ARG A 77 15.60 -0.66 -17.43
N LYS A 78 16.65 0.07 -17.85
CA LYS A 78 16.57 1.51 -18.08
C LYS A 78 15.51 1.86 -19.13
N SER A 79 15.51 1.18 -20.28
CA SER A 79 14.56 1.46 -21.36
C SER A 79 13.12 1.14 -20.92
N LEU A 80 12.92 0.03 -20.19
CA LEU A 80 11.61 -0.33 -19.64
C LEU A 80 11.09 0.74 -18.68
N MET A 81 11.93 1.16 -17.72
CA MET A 81 11.55 2.22 -16.77
C MET A 81 11.20 3.53 -17.48
N LEU A 82 11.99 3.96 -18.48
CA LEU A 82 11.70 5.16 -19.26
C LEU A 82 10.37 5.07 -20.02
N VAL A 83 10.08 3.92 -20.63
CA VAL A 83 8.79 3.71 -21.33
C VAL A 83 7.62 3.75 -20.33
N VAL A 84 7.78 3.11 -19.17
CA VAL A 84 6.74 3.13 -18.13
C VAL A 84 6.52 4.54 -17.58
N ASP A 85 7.58 5.29 -17.28
CA ASP A 85 7.46 6.68 -16.81
C ASP A 85 6.77 7.55 -17.86
N PHE A 86 7.10 7.41 -19.13
CA PHE A 86 6.45 8.14 -20.23
C PHE A 86 4.94 7.83 -20.30
N ILE A 87 4.57 6.55 -20.23
CA ILE A 87 3.16 6.13 -20.21
C ILE A 87 2.44 6.70 -18.98
N LEU A 88 3.05 6.61 -17.78
CA LEU A 88 2.46 7.17 -16.56
C LEU A 88 2.31 8.68 -16.62
N GLY A 89 3.30 9.40 -17.17
CA GLY A 89 3.21 10.85 -17.37
C GLY A 89 2.00 11.25 -18.23
N ILE A 90 1.76 10.53 -19.33
CA ILE A 90 0.58 10.73 -20.19
C ILE A 90 -0.71 10.39 -19.44
N LEU A 91 -0.77 9.24 -18.77
CA LEU A 91 -1.97 8.82 -18.04
C LEU A 91 -2.33 9.79 -16.92
N PHE A 92 -1.34 10.34 -16.21
CA PHE A 92 -1.58 11.34 -15.17
C PHE A 92 -2.03 12.67 -15.76
N LEU A 93 -1.51 13.03 -16.91
CA LEU A 93 -2.02 14.21 -17.64
C LEU A 93 -3.46 13.98 -18.12
N MET A 94 -3.79 12.79 -18.61
CA MET A 94 -5.16 12.44 -19.02
C MET A 94 -6.18 12.55 -17.88
N TYR A 95 -5.79 12.27 -16.64
CA TYR A 95 -6.68 12.49 -15.49
C TYR A 95 -7.14 13.95 -15.37
N ALA A 96 -6.25 14.93 -15.63
CA ALA A 96 -6.60 16.35 -15.57
C ALA A 96 -7.68 16.75 -16.60
N PHE A 97 -7.81 15.97 -17.68
CA PHE A 97 -8.77 16.21 -18.78
C PHE A 97 -9.89 15.16 -18.83
N ALA A 98 -9.91 14.17 -17.91
CA ALA A 98 -10.94 13.13 -17.87
C ALA A 98 -12.36 13.66 -17.58
N GLY A 99 -12.45 14.92 -17.12
CA GLY A 99 -13.73 15.59 -16.84
C GLY A 99 -14.49 14.89 -15.70
N SER A 100 -15.81 14.75 -15.89
CA SER A 100 -16.72 14.15 -14.92
C SER A 100 -16.94 12.65 -15.12
N SER A 101 -16.29 12.04 -16.11
CA SER A 101 -16.50 10.63 -16.42
C SER A 101 -15.78 9.70 -15.43
N LEU A 102 -16.53 9.14 -14.49
CA LEU A 102 -16.03 8.17 -13.50
C LEU A 102 -15.43 6.93 -14.16
N PHE A 103 -16.02 6.47 -15.25
CA PHE A 103 -15.55 5.33 -16.03
C PHE A 103 -14.14 5.57 -16.59
N ILE A 104 -13.88 6.77 -17.14
CA ILE A 104 -12.56 7.14 -17.65
C ILE A 104 -11.54 7.18 -16.51
N LEU A 105 -11.89 7.75 -15.34
CA LEU A 105 -11.01 7.76 -14.16
C LEU A 105 -10.62 6.34 -13.73
N ILE A 106 -11.55 5.41 -13.69
CA ILE A 106 -11.30 4.00 -13.32
C ILE A 106 -10.43 3.29 -14.36
N ILE A 107 -10.67 3.53 -15.66
CA ILE A 107 -9.83 2.97 -16.73
C ILE A 107 -8.40 3.48 -16.64
N ILE A 108 -8.20 4.79 -16.45
CA ILE A 108 -6.85 5.35 -16.30
C ILE A 108 -6.16 4.76 -15.05
N ALA A 109 -6.90 4.54 -13.95
CA ALA A 109 -6.39 3.87 -12.76
C ALA A 109 -5.89 2.45 -13.05
N PHE A 110 -6.68 1.67 -13.78
CA PHE A 110 -6.29 0.32 -14.19
C PHE A 110 -5.04 0.32 -15.08
N LEU A 111 -4.99 1.22 -16.07
CA LEU A 111 -3.85 1.33 -17.00
C LEU A 111 -2.59 1.81 -16.27
N SER A 112 -2.70 2.83 -15.42
CA SER A 112 -1.56 3.35 -14.66
C SER A 112 -1.03 2.34 -13.65
N SER A 113 -1.92 1.63 -12.95
CA SER A 113 -1.54 0.53 -12.06
C SER A 113 -0.88 -0.63 -12.84
N SER A 114 -1.38 -0.95 -14.04
CA SER A 114 -0.78 -1.97 -14.91
C SER A 114 0.66 -1.61 -15.32
N ALA A 115 0.88 -0.36 -15.75
CA ALA A 115 2.20 0.12 -16.10
C ALA A 115 3.16 0.10 -14.90
N ALA A 116 2.70 0.54 -13.72
CA ALA A 116 3.51 0.57 -12.50
C ALA A 116 3.99 -0.82 -12.04
N ARG A 117 3.31 -1.93 -12.40
CA ARG A 117 3.74 -3.30 -12.07
C ARG A 117 5.09 -3.67 -12.65
N PHE A 118 5.54 -3.03 -13.72
CA PHE A 118 6.85 -3.27 -14.32
C PHE A 118 7.94 -2.37 -13.71
N LEU A 119 7.58 -1.26 -13.09
CA LEU A 119 8.54 -0.28 -12.59
C LEU A 119 9.25 -0.76 -11.32
N ILE A 120 8.50 -1.18 -10.29
CA ILE A 120 9.06 -1.59 -9.00
C ILE A 120 10.06 -2.74 -9.15
N PRO A 121 9.75 -3.84 -9.87
CA PRO A 121 10.74 -4.90 -10.11
C PRO A 121 11.96 -4.42 -10.89
N SER A 122 11.78 -3.53 -11.88
CA SER A 122 12.88 -2.98 -12.66
C SER A 122 13.84 -2.15 -11.81
N GLN A 123 13.30 -1.31 -10.94
CA GLN A 123 14.08 -0.51 -9.99
C GLN A 123 14.81 -1.40 -8.99
N ALA A 124 14.10 -2.33 -8.34
CA ALA A 124 14.67 -3.25 -7.35
C ALA A 124 15.82 -4.11 -7.95
N ALA A 125 15.63 -4.62 -9.17
CA ALA A 125 16.65 -5.39 -9.87
C ALA A 125 17.84 -4.53 -10.33
N THR A 126 17.68 -3.21 -10.46
CA THR A 126 18.73 -2.28 -10.86
C THR A 126 19.64 -1.91 -9.70
N ILE A 127 19.13 -1.81 -8.47
CA ILE A 127 19.88 -1.40 -7.28
C ILE A 127 21.20 -2.17 -7.11
N PRO A 128 21.24 -3.53 -7.10
CA PRO A 128 22.48 -4.28 -6.89
C PRO A 128 23.51 -4.12 -8.00
N LEU A 129 23.12 -3.62 -9.18
CA LEU A 129 24.01 -3.38 -10.30
C LEU A 129 24.72 -2.03 -10.25
N ILE A 130 24.15 -1.08 -9.50
CA ILE A 130 24.67 0.30 -9.38
C ILE A 130 25.30 0.59 -8.02
N VAL A 131 25.02 -0.23 -6.99
CA VAL A 131 25.59 -0.08 -5.66
C VAL A 131 26.48 -1.29 -5.31
N GLY A 132 27.58 -1.03 -4.61
CA GLY A 132 28.44 -2.10 -4.11
C GLY A 132 27.79 -2.89 -2.96
N LYS A 133 28.22 -4.14 -2.75
CA LYS A 133 27.68 -5.04 -1.72
C LYS A 133 27.65 -4.41 -0.32
N GLY A 134 28.64 -3.58 0.03
CA GLY A 134 28.74 -2.94 1.36
C GLY A 134 27.66 -1.91 1.69
N ILE A 135 27.01 -1.33 0.67
CA ILE A 135 25.95 -0.30 0.87
C ILE A 135 24.59 -0.74 0.34
N LEU A 136 24.47 -1.98 -0.13
CA LEU A 136 23.23 -2.52 -0.70
C LEU A 136 22.07 -2.51 0.31
N SER A 137 22.33 -2.84 1.57
CA SER A 137 21.32 -2.81 2.63
C SER A 137 20.78 -1.39 2.86
N GLN A 138 21.66 -0.37 2.83
CA GLN A 138 21.26 1.04 2.97
C GLN A 138 20.42 1.50 1.77
N ALA A 139 20.80 1.08 0.56
CA ALA A 139 20.04 1.37 -0.67
C ALA A 139 18.63 0.81 -0.61
N ASN A 140 18.49 -0.46 -0.24
CA ASN A 140 17.18 -1.12 -0.08
C ASN A 140 16.34 -0.48 1.02
N ALA A 141 16.96 -0.07 2.14
CA ALA A 141 16.25 0.63 3.21
C ALA A 141 15.69 1.97 2.75
N LEU A 142 16.48 2.79 2.03
CA LEU A 142 16.01 4.06 1.47
C LEU A 142 14.92 3.84 0.42
N PHE A 143 15.06 2.83 -0.42
CA PHE A 143 14.07 2.47 -1.43
C PHE A 143 12.73 2.10 -0.79
N LEU A 144 12.74 1.26 0.24
CA LEU A 144 11.53 0.88 0.98
C LEU A 144 10.93 2.06 1.75
N PHE A 145 11.77 2.89 2.38
CA PHE A 145 11.33 4.09 3.08
C PHE A 145 10.62 5.05 2.13
N THR A 146 11.14 5.24 0.92
CA THR A 146 10.50 6.09 -0.10
C THR A 146 9.17 5.48 -0.56
N LEU A 147 9.10 4.17 -0.76
CA LEU A 147 7.88 3.49 -1.16
C LEU A 147 6.75 3.72 -0.13
N MET A 148 7.04 3.60 1.15
CA MET A 148 6.06 3.83 2.22
C MET A 148 5.79 5.33 2.45
N GLY A 149 6.83 6.15 2.46
CA GLY A 149 6.73 7.59 2.71
C GLY A 149 6.01 8.36 1.60
N SER A 150 6.09 7.89 0.36
CA SER A 150 5.41 8.52 -0.78
C SER A 150 3.88 8.42 -0.70
N VAL A 151 3.35 7.36 -0.11
CA VAL A 151 1.89 7.25 0.16
C VAL A 151 1.45 8.40 1.05
N VAL A 152 2.21 8.61 2.11
CA VAL A 152 2.00 9.68 3.09
C VAL A 152 2.04 11.05 2.42
N LEU A 153 3.11 11.32 1.68
CA LEU A 153 3.31 12.61 1.00
C LEU A 153 2.22 12.88 -0.02
N GLY A 154 1.87 11.91 -0.85
CA GLY A 154 0.82 12.06 -1.86
C GLY A 154 -0.53 12.40 -1.24
N TYR A 155 -0.88 11.76 -0.13
CA TYR A 155 -2.15 11.99 0.54
C TYR A 155 -2.22 13.33 1.27
N ILE A 156 -1.12 13.76 1.92
CA ILE A 156 -1.08 15.06 2.61
C ILE A 156 -1.12 16.21 1.61
N ILE A 157 -0.40 16.11 0.50
CA ILE A 157 -0.25 17.19 -0.48
C ILE A 157 -1.54 17.40 -1.29
N ALA A 158 -2.34 16.35 -1.52
CA ALA A 158 -3.51 16.41 -2.41
C ALA A 158 -4.51 17.49 -2.01
N SER A 159 -5.00 17.46 -0.76
CA SER A 159 -6.06 18.36 -0.32
C SER A 159 -5.64 19.84 -0.30
N PRO A 160 -4.47 20.22 0.25
CA PRO A 160 -4.01 21.61 0.18
C PRO A 160 -3.88 22.14 -1.24
N ILE A 161 -3.42 21.30 -2.19
CA ILE A 161 -3.32 21.71 -3.59
C ILE A 161 -4.69 21.90 -4.20
N ILE A 162 -5.64 20.98 -3.96
CA ILE A 162 -7.01 21.12 -4.45
C ILE A 162 -7.63 22.43 -3.95
N GLU A 163 -7.50 22.72 -2.66
CA GLU A 163 -8.04 23.97 -2.07
C GLU A 163 -7.36 25.23 -2.62
N LEU A 164 -6.04 25.21 -2.79
CA LEU A 164 -5.29 26.34 -3.32
C LEU A 164 -5.74 26.72 -4.74
N PHE A 165 -6.19 25.76 -5.53
CA PHE A 165 -6.60 25.96 -6.92
C PHE A 165 -8.12 25.99 -7.12
N GLY A 166 -8.89 26.25 -6.07
CA GLY A 166 -10.33 26.56 -6.19
C GLY A 166 -11.25 25.54 -5.54
N GLY A 167 -10.73 24.44 -5.00
CA GLY A 167 -11.53 23.44 -4.30
C GLY A 167 -11.96 22.26 -5.18
N LEU A 168 -12.54 21.26 -4.51
CA LEU A 168 -13.05 20.05 -5.13
C LEU A 168 -14.37 20.36 -5.86
N GLY A 169 -14.52 19.85 -7.08
CA GLY A 169 -15.71 20.08 -7.91
C GLY A 169 -15.72 21.40 -8.71
N THR A 170 -14.81 22.31 -8.42
CA THR A 170 -14.71 23.62 -9.10
C THR A 170 -13.49 23.73 -10.03
N GLY A 171 -12.78 22.63 -10.25
CA GLY A 171 -11.61 22.53 -11.13
C GLY A 171 -10.27 22.44 -10.39
N GLY A 172 -10.24 22.69 -9.08
CA GLY A 172 -9.03 22.57 -8.27
C GLY A 172 -8.44 21.16 -8.26
N GLU A 173 -9.27 20.14 -8.49
CA GLU A 173 -8.84 18.75 -8.61
C GLU A 173 -7.92 18.46 -9.81
N ARG A 174 -7.82 19.37 -10.77
CA ARG A 174 -6.88 19.23 -11.91
C ARG A 174 -5.43 19.45 -11.50
N ALA A 175 -5.20 20.33 -10.53
CA ALA A 175 -3.84 20.71 -10.11
C ALA A 175 -3.00 19.54 -9.58
N PRO A 176 -3.49 18.64 -8.70
CA PRO A 176 -2.74 17.44 -8.30
C PRO A 176 -2.36 16.53 -9.47
N PHE A 177 -3.20 16.37 -10.47
CA PHE A 177 -2.90 15.55 -11.65
C PHE A 177 -1.79 16.16 -12.51
N LEU A 178 -1.86 17.48 -12.76
CA LEU A 178 -0.82 18.22 -13.47
C LEU A 178 0.53 18.15 -12.71
N LEU A 179 0.49 18.32 -11.40
CA LEU A 179 1.68 18.19 -10.55
C LEU A 179 2.24 16.76 -10.58
N SER A 180 1.38 15.74 -10.53
CA SER A 180 1.79 14.35 -10.63
C SER A 180 2.46 14.03 -11.96
N SER A 181 1.89 14.53 -13.07
CA SER A 181 2.50 14.42 -14.40
C SER A 181 3.86 15.11 -14.43
N ALA A 182 3.98 16.33 -13.88
CA ALA A 182 5.25 17.04 -13.77
C ALA A 182 6.29 16.26 -12.95
N PHE A 183 5.90 15.65 -11.83
CA PHE A 183 6.78 14.81 -11.03
C PHE A 183 7.30 13.62 -11.83
N VAL A 184 6.42 12.93 -12.57
CA VAL A 184 6.86 11.80 -13.42
C VAL A 184 7.78 12.25 -14.53
N ILE A 185 7.54 13.42 -15.14
CA ILE A 185 8.43 14.00 -16.16
C ILE A 185 9.81 14.32 -15.55
N ILE A 186 9.85 14.91 -14.36
CA ILE A 186 11.13 15.15 -13.63
C ILE A 186 11.84 13.82 -13.38
N GLY A 187 11.11 12.80 -12.89
CA GLY A 187 11.63 11.44 -12.69
C GLY A 187 12.19 10.84 -13.99
N PHE A 188 11.48 10.97 -15.09
CA PHE A 188 11.90 10.52 -16.42
C PHE A 188 13.20 11.20 -16.88
N VAL A 189 13.29 12.52 -16.73
CA VAL A 189 14.50 13.30 -17.09
C VAL A 189 15.69 12.86 -16.24
N LEU A 190 15.50 12.70 -14.91
CA LEU A 190 16.53 12.18 -14.03
C LEU A 190 16.99 10.77 -14.49
N LEU A 191 16.04 9.89 -14.76
CA LEU A 191 16.32 8.51 -15.18
C LEU A 191 17.04 8.43 -16.53
N ALA A 192 16.85 9.39 -17.42
CA ALA A 192 17.59 9.49 -18.66
C ALA A 192 19.11 9.61 -18.44
N GLY A 193 19.52 10.21 -17.30
CA GLY A 193 20.93 10.29 -16.86
C GLY A 193 21.52 8.99 -16.31
N LEU A 194 20.71 7.95 -16.06
CA LEU A 194 21.21 6.64 -15.62
C LEU A 194 22.04 6.00 -16.71
N LYS A 195 23.19 5.40 -16.35
CA LYS A 195 24.01 4.64 -17.29
C LYS A 195 23.23 3.45 -17.87
N LYS A 196 23.49 3.11 -19.13
CA LYS A 196 22.89 1.93 -19.76
C LYS A 196 23.29 0.67 -18.98
N ILE A 197 22.32 -0.06 -18.48
CA ILE A 197 22.50 -1.35 -17.84
C ILE A 197 22.15 -2.39 -18.88
N LYS A 198 23.13 -3.21 -19.25
CA LYS A 198 22.91 -4.29 -20.22
C LYS A 198 21.84 -5.23 -19.66
N ALA A 199 20.88 -5.61 -20.50
CA ALA A 199 19.97 -6.70 -20.18
C ALA A 199 20.79 -7.97 -19.94
N VAL A 200 20.53 -8.63 -18.84
CA VAL A 200 21.00 -10.02 -18.67
C VAL A 200 19.97 -10.84 -19.43
N MET A 201 20.14 -10.99 -20.74
CA MET A 201 19.28 -11.86 -21.52
C MET A 201 19.52 -13.30 -21.05
N PRO A 202 18.56 -13.95 -20.39
CA PRO A 202 18.62 -15.40 -20.29
C PRO A 202 18.40 -15.95 -21.71
N GLU A 203 19.20 -16.90 -22.14
CA GLU A 203 18.94 -17.74 -23.33
C GLU A 203 17.74 -18.63 -23.06
N VAL A 204 16.54 -18.05 -22.88
CA VAL A 204 15.32 -18.80 -22.60
C VAL A 204 14.44 -18.75 -23.86
N PRO A 205 14.09 -19.90 -24.44
CA PRO A 205 13.20 -19.98 -25.61
C PRO A 205 11.87 -19.27 -25.34
N LYS A 206 11.43 -18.44 -26.30
CA LYS A 206 10.17 -17.69 -26.26
C LYS A 206 8.97 -18.65 -26.14
N GLY A 207 8.42 -18.93 -25.08
CA GLY A 207 7.30 -19.85 -24.85
C GLY A 207 7.41 -20.68 -23.57
N THR A 208 8.65 -20.86 -23.10
CA THR A 208 8.93 -21.65 -21.90
C THR A 208 8.73 -20.82 -20.62
N ILE A 209 8.82 -19.48 -20.70
CA ILE A 209 8.77 -18.58 -19.55
C ILE A 209 7.43 -18.65 -18.84
N PHE A 210 6.33 -18.55 -19.57
CA PHE A 210 5.00 -18.58 -18.97
C PHE A 210 4.70 -19.94 -18.29
N LYS A 211 4.99 -21.05 -18.98
CA LYS A 211 4.87 -22.40 -18.40
C LYS A 211 5.72 -22.58 -17.16
N LYS A 212 6.97 -22.11 -17.19
CA LYS A 212 7.90 -22.21 -16.06
C LYS A 212 7.45 -21.35 -14.89
N THR A 213 7.02 -20.11 -15.14
CA THR A 213 6.51 -19.19 -14.10
C THR A 213 5.22 -19.74 -13.47
N PHE A 214 4.30 -20.28 -14.27
CA PHE A 214 3.08 -20.90 -13.80
C PHE A 214 3.35 -22.17 -12.99
N HIS A 215 4.29 -23.01 -13.43
CA HIS A 215 4.72 -24.19 -12.68
C HIS A 215 5.35 -23.82 -11.34
N LEU A 216 6.24 -22.79 -11.31
CA LEU A 216 6.83 -22.27 -10.09
C LEU A 216 5.81 -21.67 -9.12
N PHE A 217 4.76 -21.04 -9.64
CA PHE A 217 3.65 -20.54 -8.81
C PHE A 217 2.93 -21.70 -8.11
N TRP A 218 2.56 -22.77 -8.82
CA TRP A 218 1.92 -23.93 -8.22
C TRP A 218 2.82 -24.69 -7.25
N GLN A 219 4.13 -24.77 -7.50
CA GLN A 219 5.08 -25.28 -6.52
C GLN A 219 5.04 -24.44 -5.23
N THR A 220 5.03 -23.11 -5.37
CA THR A 220 4.95 -22.20 -4.21
C THR A 220 3.63 -22.38 -3.46
N VAL A 221 2.50 -22.59 -4.15
CA VAL A 221 1.23 -22.95 -3.51
C VAL A 221 1.39 -24.20 -2.65
N GLY A 222 1.96 -25.29 -3.21
CA GLY A 222 2.19 -26.53 -2.48
C GLY A 222 3.05 -26.35 -1.23
N GLU A 223 4.12 -25.57 -1.32
CA GLU A 223 5.03 -25.28 -0.20
C GLU A 223 4.38 -24.40 0.86
N VAL A 224 3.65 -23.36 0.45
CA VAL A 224 2.92 -22.49 1.38
C VAL A 224 1.85 -23.28 2.12
N THR A 225 1.08 -24.11 1.44
CA THR A 225 -0.02 -24.89 2.04
C THR A 225 0.48 -26.01 2.96
N SER A 226 1.63 -26.61 2.65
CA SER A 226 2.24 -27.68 3.47
C SER A 226 2.94 -27.16 4.72
N ASN A 227 3.40 -25.88 4.72
CA ASN A 227 4.17 -25.30 5.82
C ASN A 227 3.37 -24.25 6.59
N GLN A 228 2.78 -24.63 7.72
CA GLN A 228 2.01 -23.74 8.59
C GLN A 228 2.81 -22.51 9.06
N LYS A 229 4.14 -22.61 9.20
CA LYS A 229 4.99 -21.48 9.61
C LYS A 229 5.10 -20.41 8.53
N VAL A 230 4.73 -20.73 7.28
CA VAL A 230 4.71 -19.83 6.13
C VAL A 230 3.28 -19.39 5.80
N SER A 231 2.33 -20.34 5.78
CA SER A 231 0.94 -20.03 5.41
C SER A 231 0.25 -19.07 6.39
N LEU A 232 0.52 -19.20 7.69
CA LEU A 232 -0.13 -18.38 8.70
C LEU A 232 0.27 -16.89 8.63
N PRO A 233 1.55 -16.51 8.52
CA PRO A 233 1.92 -15.11 8.25
C PRO A 233 1.32 -14.57 6.95
N ILE A 234 1.23 -15.38 5.89
CA ILE A 234 0.60 -14.99 4.63
C ILE A 234 -0.88 -14.66 4.84
N LEU A 235 -1.63 -15.55 5.50
CA LEU A 235 -3.04 -15.31 5.82
C LEU A 235 -3.24 -14.06 6.67
N LEU A 236 -2.36 -13.83 7.65
CA LEU A 236 -2.38 -12.61 8.46
C LEU A 236 -2.18 -11.35 7.62
N LEU A 237 -1.19 -11.36 6.72
CA LEU A 237 -0.91 -10.23 5.85
C LEU A 237 -2.06 -9.98 4.87
N ILE A 238 -2.63 -11.02 4.27
CA ILE A 238 -3.84 -10.91 3.42
C ILE A 238 -5.00 -10.32 4.22
N PHE A 239 -5.21 -10.79 5.46
CA PHE A 239 -6.26 -10.28 6.33
C PHE A 239 -6.09 -8.78 6.64
N VAL A 240 -4.87 -8.32 6.89
CA VAL A 240 -4.56 -6.91 7.11
C VAL A 240 -4.83 -6.09 5.86
N GLU A 241 -4.36 -6.54 4.70
CA GLU A 241 -4.60 -5.85 3.41
C GLU A 241 -6.09 -5.81 3.07
N LEU A 242 -6.84 -6.86 3.39
CA LEU A 242 -8.30 -6.88 3.26
C LEU A 242 -8.95 -5.78 4.11
N ASN A 243 -8.56 -5.66 5.38
CA ASN A 243 -9.09 -4.60 6.25
C ASN A 243 -8.72 -3.19 5.75
N ILE A 244 -7.49 -3.00 5.25
CA ILE A 244 -7.06 -1.74 4.63
C ILE A 244 -7.92 -1.45 3.39
N GLY A 245 -8.15 -2.45 2.53
CA GLY A 245 -8.98 -2.32 1.35
C GLY A 245 -10.43 -1.93 1.68
N ILE A 246 -11.05 -2.58 2.65
CA ILE A 246 -12.41 -2.25 3.11
C ILE A 246 -12.43 -0.82 3.67
N LEU A 247 -11.47 -0.50 4.54
CA LEU A 247 -11.37 0.83 5.14
C LEU A 247 -11.22 1.91 4.08
N SER A 248 -10.39 1.71 3.05
CA SER A 248 -10.18 2.70 1.99
C SER A 248 -11.46 3.05 1.23
N VAL A 249 -12.41 2.11 1.17
CA VAL A 249 -13.69 2.29 0.46
C VAL A 249 -14.75 2.95 1.33
N VAL A 250 -14.88 2.54 2.60
CA VAL A 250 -15.96 3.03 3.47
C VAL A 250 -15.59 4.27 4.27
N PHE A 251 -14.29 4.56 4.39
CA PHE A 251 -13.77 5.57 5.30
C PHE A 251 -14.14 7.01 4.92
N LEU A 252 -14.02 7.39 3.65
CA LEU A 252 -14.34 8.75 3.21
C LEU A 252 -15.81 9.07 3.38
N GLU A 253 -16.69 8.11 3.11
CA GLU A 253 -18.12 8.28 3.33
C GLU A 253 -18.47 8.33 4.83
N TYR A 254 -17.77 7.55 5.66
CA TYR A 254 -17.90 7.64 7.12
C TYR A 254 -17.50 9.03 7.63
N VAL A 255 -16.39 9.57 7.17
CA VAL A 255 -15.93 10.92 7.53
C VAL A 255 -16.97 11.96 7.16
N ARG A 256 -17.51 11.90 5.96
CA ARG A 256 -18.51 12.86 5.49
C ARG A 256 -19.82 12.77 6.28
N ARG A 257 -20.38 11.57 6.45
CA ARG A 257 -21.70 11.38 7.08
C ARG A 257 -21.68 11.55 8.60
N TYR A 258 -20.65 11.04 9.27
CA TYR A 258 -20.62 10.95 10.73
C TYR A 258 -19.67 11.95 11.40
N LEU A 259 -18.54 12.26 10.79
CA LEU A 259 -17.64 13.29 11.30
C LEU A 259 -18.04 14.69 10.82
N ARG A 260 -18.89 14.78 9.79
CA ARG A 260 -19.32 16.04 9.15
C ARG A 260 -18.12 16.95 8.83
N LEU A 261 -17.05 16.35 8.32
CA LEU A 261 -15.86 17.05 7.86
C LEU A 261 -15.86 17.13 6.33
N PRO A 262 -15.41 18.25 5.75
CA PRO A 262 -15.17 18.30 4.32
C PRO A 262 -14.08 17.27 3.95
N LEU A 263 -14.21 16.65 2.77
CA LEU A 263 -13.27 15.59 2.32
C LEU A 263 -11.83 16.08 2.25
N THR A 264 -11.63 17.35 1.95
CA THR A 264 -10.32 17.99 1.92
C THR A 264 -9.67 18.11 3.30
N ALA A 265 -10.44 18.20 4.38
CA ALA A 265 -9.91 18.21 5.74
C ALA A 265 -9.42 16.83 6.20
N VAL A 266 -9.81 15.75 5.52
CA VAL A 266 -9.42 14.36 5.88
C VAL A 266 -7.91 14.19 5.91
N SER A 267 -7.20 14.79 4.95
CA SER A 267 -5.75 14.70 4.86
C SER A 267 -5.06 15.25 6.12
N MET A 268 -5.50 16.37 6.64
CA MET A 268 -4.90 16.99 7.83
C MET A 268 -5.42 16.39 9.13
N VAL A 269 -6.74 16.16 9.23
CA VAL A 269 -7.38 15.77 10.50
C VAL A 269 -7.17 14.29 10.83
N LEU A 270 -7.09 13.43 9.82
CA LEU A 270 -7.02 11.97 10.04
C LEU A 270 -5.76 11.33 9.44
N MET A 271 -5.35 11.74 8.22
CA MET A 271 -4.16 11.14 7.62
C MET A 271 -2.87 11.56 8.34
N MET A 272 -2.74 12.83 8.76
CA MET A 272 -1.59 13.24 9.57
C MET A 272 -1.44 12.46 10.88
N PRO A 273 -2.45 12.33 11.76
CA PRO A 273 -2.35 11.47 12.95
C PRO A 273 -2.01 10.02 12.62
N LEU A 274 -2.61 9.45 11.57
CA LEU A 274 -2.28 8.10 11.10
C LEU A 274 -0.77 7.96 10.79
N ILE A 275 -0.21 8.95 10.10
CA ILE A 275 1.20 8.99 9.73
C ILE A 275 2.11 9.12 10.94
N PHE A 276 1.78 10.04 11.86
CA PHE A 276 2.51 10.14 13.13
C PHE A 276 2.44 8.82 13.91
N GLY A 277 1.31 8.11 13.82
CA GLY A 277 1.14 6.76 14.34
C GLY A 277 2.08 5.75 13.67
N LEU A 278 2.18 5.76 12.32
CA LEU A 278 3.10 4.90 11.58
C LEU A 278 4.57 5.15 12.00
N ILE A 279 4.99 6.42 12.06
CA ILE A 279 6.35 6.80 12.47
C ILE A 279 6.62 6.36 13.92
N SER A 280 5.67 6.61 14.82
CA SER A 280 5.76 6.19 16.23
C SER A 280 5.81 4.67 16.35
N GLY A 281 5.03 3.94 15.54
CA GLY A 281 5.02 2.49 15.48
C GLY A 281 6.38 1.92 15.09
N VAL A 282 7.05 2.50 14.09
CA VAL A 282 8.42 2.12 13.70
C VAL A 282 9.39 2.37 14.85
N ALA A 283 9.34 3.55 15.48
CA ALA A 283 10.22 3.91 16.59
C ALA A 283 10.03 3.02 17.84
N MET A 284 8.80 2.56 18.08
CA MET A 284 8.45 1.73 19.24
C MET A 284 8.63 0.23 18.97
N LEU A 285 8.79 -0.18 17.71
CA LEU A 285 8.75 -1.58 17.28
C LEU A 285 9.74 -2.47 18.04
N SER A 286 10.99 -2.04 18.17
CA SER A 286 12.05 -2.77 18.88
C SER A 286 11.75 -2.94 20.38
N LYS A 287 11.21 -1.90 21.03
CA LYS A 287 10.80 -1.95 22.44
C LYS A 287 9.63 -2.89 22.67
N ILE A 288 8.61 -2.80 21.79
CA ILE A 288 7.43 -3.67 21.85
C ILE A 288 7.83 -5.12 21.63
N GLN A 289 8.67 -5.38 20.64
CA GLN A 289 9.17 -6.71 20.33
C GLN A 289 10.03 -7.29 21.47
N GLY A 290 10.92 -6.50 22.04
CA GLY A 290 11.76 -6.93 23.17
C GLY A 290 10.96 -7.25 24.43
N ARG A 291 9.83 -6.53 24.66
CA ARG A 291 8.99 -6.73 25.85
C ARG A 291 7.97 -7.86 25.70
N PHE A 292 7.35 -8.00 24.53
CA PHE A 292 6.21 -8.90 24.33
C PHE A 292 6.52 -10.05 23.35
N GLY A 293 7.63 -9.97 22.62
CA GLY A 293 7.96 -10.88 21.52
C GLY A 293 7.08 -10.65 20.27
N TYR A 294 7.47 -11.25 19.14
CA TYR A 294 6.76 -11.08 17.86
C TYR A 294 5.28 -11.47 17.92
N ARG A 295 4.96 -12.58 18.58
CA ARG A 295 3.62 -13.16 18.61
C ARG A 295 2.62 -12.30 19.36
N ARG A 296 2.96 -12.01 20.63
CA ARG A 296 2.07 -11.31 21.53
C ARG A 296 1.82 -9.89 21.05
N SER A 297 2.84 -9.26 20.45
CA SER A 297 2.69 -7.93 19.86
C SER A 297 1.78 -7.94 18.63
N ILE A 298 1.88 -8.92 17.72
CA ILE A 298 0.94 -9.05 16.60
C ILE A 298 -0.48 -9.31 17.09
N TYR A 299 -0.63 -10.25 18.03
CA TYR A 299 -1.93 -10.58 18.62
C TYR A 299 -2.61 -9.33 19.21
N MET A 300 -1.89 -8.60 20.06
CA MET A 300 -2.40 -7.36 20.66
C MET A 300 -2.70 -6.29 19.60
N ALA A 301 -1.89 -6.21 18.54
CA ALA A 301 -2.10 -5.24 17.49
C ALA A 301 -3.36 -5.56 16.64
N VAL A 302 -3.57 -6.82 16.26
CA VAL A 302 -4.79 -7.23 15.52
C VAL A 302 -6.03 -7.07 16.39
N LEU A 303 -5.96 -7.45 17.66
CA LEU A 303 -7.04 -7.23 18.62
C LEU A 303 -7.36 -5.74 18.77
N GLY A 304 -6.31 -4.90 18.88
CA GLY A 304 -6.44 -3.43 18.93
C GLY A 304 -7.15 -2.86 17.71
N ILE A 305 -6.81 -3.32 16.49
CA ILE A 305 -7.52 -2.90 15.26
C ILE A 305 -8.99 -3.30 15.32
N GLY A 306 -9.30 -4.54 15.75
CA GLY A 306 -10.68 -5.00 15.91
C GLY A 306 -11.48 -4.14 16.89
N LEU A 307 -10.89 -3.80 18.03
CA LEU A 307 -11.50 -2.91 19.03
C LEU A 307 -11.71 -1.49 18.49
N LEU A 308 -10.72 -0.95 17.73
CA LEU A 308 -10.87 0.37 17.10
C LEU A 308 -12.02 0.39 16.09
N PHE A 309 -12.13 -0.62 15.23
CA PHE A 309 -13.25 -0.72 14.29
C PHE A 309 -14.59 -0.82 15.03
N PHE A 310 -14.68 -1.64 16.07
CA PHE A 310 -15.88 -1.73 16.89
C PHE A 310 -16.25 -0.38 17.50
N VAL A 311 -15.30 0.33 18.10
CA VAL A 311 -15.49 1.66 18.68
C VAL A 311 -15.96 2.66 17.61
N LEU A 312 -15.29 2.73 16.44
CA LEU A 312 -15.69 3.60 15.34
C LEU A 312 -17.09 3.30 14.82
N GLY A 313 -17.55 2.04 14.89
CA GLY A 313 -18.90 1.66 14.52
C GLY A 313 -19.96 2.07 15.57
N VAL A 314 -19.59 2.11 16.85
CA VAL A 314 -20.52 2.49 17.93
C VAL A 314 -20.56 4.00 18.17
N LEU A 315 -19.47 4.70 17.97
CA LEU A 315 -19.35 6.16 18.19
C LEU A 315 -20.45 7.01 17.55
N PRO A 316 -20.94 6.74 16.32
CA PRO A 316 -22.00 7.53 15.71
C PRO A 316 -23.29 7.61 16.50
N VAL A 317 -23.56 6.64 17.39
CA VAL A 317 -24.73 6.68 18.29
C VAL A 317 -24.66 7.90 19.20
N LEU A 318 -23.46 8.34 19.58
CA LEU A 318 -23.22 9.52 20.41
C LEU A 318 -23.42 10.84 19.63
N GLY A 319 -23.31 10.80 18.29
CA GLY A 319 -23.36 11.99 17.42
C GLY A 319 -24.71 12.63 17.23
N ARG A 320 -25.74 12.18 17.96
CA ARG A 320 -27.07 12.80 17.98
C ARG A 320 -27.08 14.15 18.70
N TRP A 321 -26.03 14.49 19.44
CA TRP A 321 -25.91 15.68 20.28
C TRP A 321 -24.67 16.45 19.79
N ASP A 322 -24.67 17.78 19.88
CA ASP A 322 -23.55 18.61 19.38
C ASP A 322 -22.20 18.27 20.07
N LEU A 323 -22.24 18.06 21.37
CA LEU A 323 -21.09 17.59 22.14
C LEU A 323 -20.60 16.21 21.61
N GLY A 324 -21.51 15.37 21.16
CA GLY A 324 -21.21 14.06 20.61
C GLY A 324 -20.37 14.13 19.34
N ILE A 325 -20.59 15.13 18.46
CA ILE A 325 -19.77 15.29 17.23
C ILE A 325 -18.33 15.64 17.58
N VAL A 326 -18.10 16.51 18.57
CA VAL A 326 -16.74 16.85 19.03
C VAL A 326 -16.03 15.61 19.58
N LEU A 327 -16.74 14.81 20.38
CA LEU A 327 -16.19 13.55 20.91
C LEU A 327 -15.87 12.55 19.80
N ILE A 328 -16.75 12.37 18.81
CA ILE A 328 -16.51 11.46 17.68
C ILE A 328 -15.27 11.89 16.91
N ARG A 329 -15.13 13.19 16.61
CA ARG A 329 -13.93 13.72 15.93
C ARG A 329 -12.66 13.46 16.73
N PHE A 330 -12.67 13.76 18.02
CA PHE A 330 -11.55 13.57 18.93
C PHE A 330 -11.12 12.08 18.98
N PHE A 331 -12.08 11.17 19.21
CA PHE A 331 -11.79 9.73 19.22
C PHE A 331 -11.34 9.21 17.87
N SER A 332 -11.86 9.75 16.76
CA SER A 332 -11.42 9.35 15.41
C SER A 332 -9.98 9.75 15.12
N VAL A 333 -9.53 10.90 15.60
CA VAL A 333 -8.12 11.34 15.50
C VAL A 333 -7.20 10.40 16.29
N ILE A 334 -7.60 10.05 17.53
CA ILE A 334 -6.84 9.08 18.34
C ILE A 334 -6.85 7.71 17.67
N ALA A 335 -7.98 7.26 17.17
CA ALA A 335 -8.10 5.99 16.47
C ALA A 335 -7.20 5.94 15.23
N ALA A 336 -7.13 7.02 14.45
CA ALA A 336 -6.22 7.11 13.30
C ALA A 336 -4.76 6.97 13.73
N PHE A 337 -4.33 7.69 14.77
CA PHE A 337 -2.97 7.60 15.30
C PHE A 337 -2.63 6.18 15.79
N VAL A 338 -3.51 5.59 16.60
CA VAL A 338 -3.32 4.24 17.13
C VAL A 338 -3.33 3.20 16.01
N THR A 339 -4.22 3.34 15.01
CA THR A 339 -4.23 2.47 13.81
C THR A 339 -2.89 2.50 13.10
N GLY A 340 -2.27 3.66 12.93
CA GLY A 340 -0.93 3.78 12.36
C GLY A 340 0.11 2.93 13.09
N ILE A 341 0.15 3.00 14.42
CA ILE A 341 1.05 2.17 15.25
C ILE A 341 0.79 0.67 15.02
N LEU A 342 -0.47 0.26 15.11
CA LEU A 342 -0.87 -1.14 15.04
C LEU A 342 -0.60 -1.75 13.66
N VAL A 343 -0.88 -1.02 12.58
CA VAL A 343 -0.61 -1.45 11.20
C VAL A 343 0.88 -1.71 10.98
N VAL A 344 1.76 -0.83 11.46
CA VAL A 344 3.22 -1.04 11.36
C VAL A 344 3.65 -2.29 12.11
N ILE A 345 3.16 -2.49 13.34
CA ILE A 345 3.49 -3.67 14.12
C ILE A 345 3.14 -4.94 13.35
N ILE A 346 1.94 -5.01 12.77
CA ILE A 346 1.48 -6.20 12.05
C ILE A 346 2.26 -6.37 10.73
N ALA A 347 2.37 -5.32 9.93
CA ALA A 347 2.98 -5.38 8.61
C ALA A 347 4.47 -5.75 8.69
N VAL A 348 5.23 -5.10 9.57
CA VAL A 348 6.67 -5.35 9.71
C VAL A 348 6.93 -6.71 10.33
N GLN A 349 6.25 -7.04 11.42
CA GLN A 349 6.50 -8.31 12.10
C GLN A 349 5.95 -9.50 11.32
N GLY A 350 4.81 -9.36 10.63
CA GLY A 350 4.26 -10.39 9.74
C GLY A 350 5.24 -10.74 8.61
N ARG A 351 5.79 -9.73 7.95
CA ARG A 351 6.82 -9.91 6.91
C ARG A 351 8.12 -10.51 7.50
N THR A 352 8.53 -10.07 8.68
CA THR A 352 9.72 -10.61 9.35
C THR A 352 9.56 -12.09 9.68
N ILE A 353 8.42 -12.51 10.24
CA ILE A 353 8.14 -13.93 10.53
C ILE A 353 8.13 -14.74 9.23
N LEU A 354 7.53 -14.21 8.18
CA LEU A 354 7.52 -14.86 6.86
C LEU A 354 8.95 -15.06 6.34
N GLN A 355 9.81 -14.05 6.42
CA GLN A 355 11.21 -14.14 6.03
C GLN A 355 12.01 -15.14 6.87
N MET A 356 11.82 -15.14 8.19
CA MET A 356 12.52 -16.05 9.10
C MET A 356 12.16 -17.53 8.90
N ASN A 357 10.95 -17.82 8.40
CA ASN A 357 10.46 -19.18 8.19
C ASN A 357 10.49 -19.64 6.72
N SER A 358 11.02 -18.81 5.84
CA SER A 358 11.14 -19.09 4.41
C SER A 358 12.60 -19.30 4.02
N ASP A 359 12.87 -20.27 3.15
CA ASP A 359 14.20 -20.43 2.56
C ASP A 359 14.58 -19.16 1.76
N ILE A 360 15.82 -18.69 1.93
CA ILE A 360 16.34 -17.48 1.26
C ILE A 360 16.15 -17.55 -0.27
N LYS A 361 16.33 -18.74 -0.86
CA LYS A 361 16.15 -18.97 -2.30
C LYS A 361 14.71 -18.84 -2.76
N MET A 362 13.75 -18.93 -1.85
CA MET A 362 12.32 -18.94 -2.11
C MET A 362 11.61 -17.66 -1.69
N GLN A 363 12.25 -16.82 -0.90
CA GLN A 363 11.62 -15.59 -0.38
C GLN A 363 11.00 -14.73 -1.49
N GLY A 364 11.71 -14.54 -2.61
CA GLY A 364 11.17 -13.79 -3.74
C GLY A 364 9.86 -14.36 -4.29
N ARG A 365 9.77 -15.71 -4.42
CA ARG A 365 8.55 -16.40 -4.89
C ARG A 365 7.40 -16.27 -3.89
N ILE A 366 7.70 -16.42 -2.60
CA ILE A 366 6.70 -16.33 -1.53
C ILE A 366 6.13 -14.90 -1.45
N PHE A 367 6.94 -13.86 -1.57
CA PHE A 367 6.44 -12.48 -1.60
C PHE A 367 5.64 -12.18 -2.87
N SER A 368 6.09 -12.65 -4.04
CA SER A 368 5.28 -12.54 -5.27
C SER A 368 3.95 -13.31 -5.16
N PHE A 369 3.96 -14.49 -4.54
CA PHE A 369 2.75 -15.25 -4.26
C PHE A 369 1.80 -14.47 -3.32
N LEU A 370 2.34 -13.85 -2.25
CA LEU A 370 1.57 -13.00 -1.34
C LEU A 370 0.91 -11.84 -2.09
N ASP A 371 1.66 -11.13 -2.94
CA ASP A 371 1.13 -9.99 -3.71
C ASP A 371 0.01 -10.43 -4.66
N VAL A 372 0.17 -11.57 -5.33
CA VAL A 372 -0.87 -12.17 -6.20
C VAL A 372 -2.09 -12.59 -5.38
N MET A 373 -1.90 -13.22 -4.22
CA MET A 373 -3.01 -13.62 -3.34
C MET A 373 -3.79 -12.41 -2.82
N ILE A 374 -3.11 -11.34 -2.43
CA ILE A 374 -3.74 -10.07 -2.04
C ILE A 374 -4.58 -9.54 -3.21
N ALA A 375 -4.02 -9.53 -4.42
CA ALA A 375 -4.71 -9.01 -5.61
C ALA A 375 -5.97 -9.81 -6.01
N ILE A 376 -6.01 -11.11 -5.70
CA ILE A 376 -7.17 -11.97 -5.97
C ILE A 376 -8.20 -11.91 -4.84
N VAL A 377 -7.72 -12.05 -3.60
CA VAL A 377 -8.60 -12.27 -2.44
C VAL A 377 -9.22 -10.97 -1.95
N THR A 378 -8.49 -9.83 -2.04
CA THR A 378 -8.96 -8.59 -1.44
C THR A 378 -10.12 -7.90 -2.19
N PRO A 379 -10.15 -7.80 -3.54
CA PRO A 379 -11.18 -7.05 -4.24
C PRO A 379 -12.59 -7.59 -4.04
N VAL A 380 -12.77 -8.90 -3.98
CA VAL A 380 -14.10 -9.52 -3.90
C VAL A 380 -14.82 -9.18 -2.60
N PRO A 381 -14.25 -9.40 -1.39
CA PRO A 381 -14.88 -8.98 -0.14
C PRO A 381 -15.06 -7.45 -0.05
N VAL A 382 -14.12 -6.67 -0.59
CA VAL A 382 -14.21 -5.20 -0.61
C VAL A 382 -15.43 -4.76 -1.43
N LEU A 383 -15.63 -5.33 -2.62
CA LEU A 383 -16.81 -5.08 -3.46
C LEU A 383 -18.11 -5.52 -2.77
N LEU A 384 -18.13 -6.70 -2.16
CA LEU A 384 -19.31 -7.23 -1.45
C LEU A 384 -19.71 -6.33 -0.27
N ILE A 385 -18.74 -5.88 0.53
CA ILE A 385 -18.99 -4.97 1.64
C ILE A 385 -19.47 -3.62 1.12
N ALA A 386 -18.88 -3.10 0.04
CA ALA A 386 -19.31 -1.86 -0.58
C ALA A 386 -20.76 -1.93 -1.09
N LEU A 387 -21.17 -3.05 -1.69
CA LEU A 387 -22.55 -3.29 -2.12
C LEU A 387 -23.54 -3.36 -0.96
N THR A 388 -23.10 -3.87 0.19
CA THR A 388 -23.94 -4.02 1.38
C THR A 388 -23.88 -2.81 2.30
N ALA A 389 -22.91 -1.93 2.15
CA ALA A 389 -22.71 -0.75 2.99
C ALA A 389 -23.92 0.20 3.02
N ASP A 390 -24.64 0.31 1.90
CA ASP A 390 -25.89 1.11 1.82
C ASP A 390 -27.05 0.43 2.53
N ARG A 391 -27.05 -0.90 2.67
CA ARG A 391 -28.10 -1.69 3.36
C ARG A 391 -27.82 -1.87 4.85
N ILE A 392 -26.55 -2.10 5.23
CA ILE A 392 -26.13 -2.43 6.61
C ILE A 392 -25.76 -1.19 7.41
N SER A 393 -25.79 0.00 6.86
CA SER A 393 -25.22 1.23 7.39
C SER A 393 -23.68 1.19 7.59
N LEU A 394 -23.01 2.31 7.38
CA LEU A 394 -21.55 2.39 7.55
C LEU A 394 -21.08 2.05 8.99
N PRO A 395 -21.74 2.53 10.05
CA PRO A 395 -21.43 2.10 11.41
C PRO A 395 -21.56 0.59 11.61
N GLY A 396 -22.59 -0.03 11.06
CA GLY A 396 -22.77 -1.47 11.10
C GLY A 396 -21.64 -2.24 10.41
N THR A 397 -21.13 -1.70 9.30
CA THR A 397 -19.95 -2.26 8.61
C THR A 397 -18.71 -2.24 9.52
N PHE A 398 -18.45 -1.13 10.22
CA PHE A 398 -17.33 -1.03 11.17
C PHE A 398 -17.50 -1.97 12.36
N VAL A 399 -18.71 -2.10 12.92
CA VAL A 399 -19.01 -3.08 13.98
C VAL A 399 -18.75 -4.51 13.49
N PHE A 400 -19.22 -4.85 12.28
CA PHE A 400 -18.99 -6.17 11.68
C PHE A 400 -17.51 -6.46 11.48
N MET A 401 -16.74 -5.51 10.95
CA MET A 401 -15.28 -5.63 10.81
C MET A 401 -14.61 -5.82 12.17
N GLY A 402 -15.02 -5.05 13.18
CA GLY A 402 -14.51 -5.14 14.55
C GLY A 402 -14.75 -6.51 15.16
N ILE A 403 -15.99 -6.99 15.15
CA ILE A 403 -16.37 -8.31 15.68
C ILE A 403 -15.67 -9.41 14.90
N GLY A 404 -15.67 -9.34 13.57
CA GLY A 404 -14.99 -10.31 12.71
C GLY A 404 -13.49 -10.42 13.03
N THR A 405 -12.82 -9.27 13.15
CA THR A 405 -11.39 -9.21 13.51
C THR A 405 -11.13 -9.80 14.89
N ILE A 406 -11.93 -9.44 15.91
CA ILE A 406 -11.81 -9.96 17.27
C ILE A 406 -12.05 -11.49 17.27
N THR A 407 -13.06 -11.95 16.54
CA THR A 407 -13.39 -13.39 16.44
C THR A 407 -12.24 -14.18 15.80
N VAL A 408 -11.67 -13.68 14.69
CA VAL A 408 -10.50 -14.30 14.05
C VAL A 408 -9.32 -14.36 15.02
N VAL A 409 -9.10 -13.33 15.84
CA VAL A 409 -8.04 -13.31 16.84
C VAL A 409 -8.30 -14.34 17.95
N ILE A 410 -9.51 -14.45 18.47
CA ILE A 410 -9.86 -15.37 19.55
C ILE A 410 -9.77 -16.83 19.08
N ILE A 411 -10.39 -17.15 17.93
CA ILE A 411 -10.39 -18.50 17.35
C ILE A 411 -8.99 -18.86 16.83
N GLY A 412 -8.40 -17.96 16.05
CA GLY A 412 -7.04 -18.11 15.49
C GLY A 412 -5.99 -18.15 16.59
N GLY A 413 -6.16 -17.38 17.67
CA GLY A 413 -5.27 -17.43 18.83
C GLY A 413 -5.07 -18.83 19.38
N LYS A 414 -6.14 -19.60 19.56
CA LYS A 414 -6.08 -20.99 20.00
C LYS A 414 -5.39 -21.91 18.98
N MET A 415 -5.64 -21.72 17.68
CA MET A 415 -5.04 -22.53 16.60
C MET A 415 -3.62 -22.07 16.26
N PHE A 416 -3.38 -20.77 16.20
CA PHE A 416 -2.10 -20.15 15.84
C PHE A 416 -1.05 -20.25 16.94
N PHE A 417 -1.47 -20.10 18.19
CA PHE A 417 -0.52 -20.02 19.32
C PHE A 417 -0.27 -21.38 19.97
N GLY A 418 -1.19 -22.36 19.81
CA GLY A 418 -1.03 -23.69 20.37
C GLY A 418 -0.12 -24.63 19.57
N ARG A 419 -0.08 -24.51 18.22
CA ARG A 419 0.58 -25.49 17.35
C ARG A 419 1.88 -25.03 16.68
N VAL A 420 2.06 -23.73 16.45
CA VAL A 420 3.16 -23.23 15.61
C VAL A 420 4.44 -22.94 16.39
N ILE A 421 4.38 -23.00 17.70
CA ILE A 421 5.50 -22.58 18.52
C ILE A 421 5.82 -23.63 19.60
N GLY A 422 6.51 -24.66 19.14
CA GLY A 422 7.37 -25.45 20.01
C GLY A 422 8.31 -24.52 20.78
N LYS A 423 8.64 -24.94 22.02
CA LYS A 423 9.54 -24.26 22.95
C LYS A 423 10.74 -23.64 22.22
N PRO A 424 11.24 -22.48 22.66
CA PRO A 424 12.51 -21.98 22.18
C PRO A 424 13.55 -23.08 22.34
N THR A 425 14.14 -23.52 21.25
CA THR A 425 15.41 -24.28 21.33
C THR A 425 16.42 -23.32 21.91
N ASN A 426 16.90 -23.65 23.12
CA ASN A 426 18.01 -22.99 23.78
C ASN A 426 19.24 -22.88 22.88
#